data_e111dbcc009e9583e1dec733a71a3d8c
#
_entry.id   e111dbcc009e9583e1dec733a71a3d8c
#
_cell.length_a   1.000
_cell.length_b   1.000
_cell.length_c   1.000
_cell.angle_alpha   90.00
_cell.angle_beta   90.00
_cell.angle_gamma   90.00
#
_symmetry.space_group_name_H-M   'P 1'
#
loop_
_entity.id
_entity.type
_entity.pdbx_description
1 polymer ?
#
loop_
_entity_poly.entity_id
_entity_poly.type
_entity_poly.pdbx_seq_one_letter_code
_entity_poly.pdbx_strand_id
1 'polypeptide(L)'
;MYLGCQTDYPYADMVRYCRREHPRLLDAFTEDGALGCTVAVAAEGKTVSRDLLDSVVEIGFLERHLVGLSCARVLDIGAGYGRFAHRLTASHPGAFVYCTDRFAVSLTCCERYMAHRGVTRAMVVRPQQVASITERIDVAVNIHSWSECTPEEIEPWLETLDQLNVPYLMVVPHTPDFASWTANGAAGPSFLPAIHAHGYVLIRHWRGPDCWPRDFCLFERAA
;
A
#
# COMPACT_ATOMS: atom_id res chain seq x y z
N MET A 1 8.80 10.99 -5.10
CA MET A 1 9.02 9.79 -5.93
C MET A 1 10.41 9.25 -5.62
N TYR A 2 10.50 8.21 -4.78
CA TYR A 2 11.78 7.58 -4.41
C TYR A 2 12.27 6.74 -5.60
N LEU A 3 13.01 7.34 -6.51
CA LEU A 3 13.69 6.66 -7.62
C LEU A 3 15.15 6.29 -7.27
N GLY A 4 15.47 6.15 -5.99
CA GLY A 4 16.80 5.80 -5.54
C GLY A 4 17.01 4.29 -5.49
N CYS A 5 18.09 3.81 -6.10
CA CYS A 5 18.66 2.51 -5.78
C CYS A 5 18.97 2.50 -4.28
N GLN A 6 18.18 1.81 -3.47
CA GLN A 6 18.54 1.58 -2.07
C GLN A 6 19.63 0.50 -2.09
N THR A 7 20.88 0.94 -2.02
CA THR A 7 22.06 0.06 -1.95
C THR A 7 22.00 -0.85 -0.73
N ASP A 8 21.22 -0.48 0.28
CA ASP A 8 21.14 -1.17 1.58
C ASP A 8 19.94 -2.12 1.70
N TYR A 9 19.10 -2.25 0.66
CA TYR A 9 17.96 -3.16 0.72
C TYR A 9 18.44 -4.62 0.64
N PRO A 10 18.07 -5.49 1.60
CA PRO A 10 18.61 -6.85 1.72
C PRO A 10 17.89 -7.83 0.77
N TYR A 11 18.06 -7.65 -0.53
CA TYR A 11 17.32 -8.39 -1.56
C TYR A 11 17.34 -9.91 -1.37
N ALA A 12 18.51 -10.50 -1.11
CA ALA A 12 18.64 -11.95 -0.95
C ALA A 12 17.88 -12.46 0.28
N ASP A 13 18.00 -11.75 1.42
CA ASP A 13 17.29 -12.13 2.64
C ASP A 13 15.78 -11.97 2.48
N MET A 14 15.33 -10.91 1.83
CA MET A 14 13.93 -10.67 1.53
C MET A 14 13.35 -11.73 0.58
N VAL A 15 14.09 -12.15 -0.46
CA VAL A 15 13.64 -13.24 -1.34
C VAL A 15 13.53 -14.55 -0.54
N ARG A 16 14.52 -14.87 0.32
CA ARG A 16 14.46 -16.07 1.18
C ARG A 16 13.26 -16.01 2.14
N TYR A 17 13.03 -14.85 2.76
CA TYR A 17 11.86 -14.62 3.61
C TYR A 17 10.56 -14.83 2.83
N CYS A 18 10.36 -14.12 1.70
CA CYS A 18 9.15 -14.23 0.89
C CYS A 18 8.92 -15.64 0.36
N ARG A 19 9.98 -16.36 -0.02
CA ARG A 19 9.90 -17.77 -0.46
C ARG A 19 9.44 -18.69 0.64
N ARG A 20 9.84 -18.44 1.88
CA ARG A 20 9.43 -19.25 3.04
C ARG A 20 8.00 -18.93 3.49
N GLU A 21 7.66 -17.64 3.62
CA GLU A 21 6.40 -17.21 4.24
C GLU A 21 5.25 -17.02 3.23
N HIS A 22 5.58 -16.61 2.00
CA HIS A 22 4.61 -16.25 0.97
C HIS A 22 4.99 -16.79 -0.43
N PRO A 23 5.30 -18.09 -0.57
CA PRO A 23 5.81 -18.65 -1.84
C PRO A 23 4.86 -18.39 -3.01
N ARG A 24 3.54 -18.55 -2.81
CA ARG A 24 2.52 -18.32 -3.83
C ARG A 24 2.54 -16.89 -4.37
N LEU A 25 2.67 -15.89 -3.48
CA LEU A 25 2.72 -14.49 -3.87
C LEU A 25 4.03 -14.18 -4.60
N LEU A 26 5.15 -14.66 -4.09
CA LEU A 26 6.46 -14.45 -4.72
C LEU A 26 6.49 -15.04 -6.14
N ASP A 27 5.90 -16.22 -6.35
CA ASP A 27 5.88 -16.90 -7.65
C ASP A 27 4.89 -16.25 -8.63
N ALA A 28 3.81 -15.65 -8.12
CA ALA A 28 2.82 -14.95 -8.94
C ALA A 28 3.35 -13.63 -9.55
N PHE A 29 4.44 -13.08 -9.00
CA PHE A 29 4.92 -11.76 -9.43
C PHE A 29 6.20 -11.87 -10.26
N THR A 30 6.22 -11.08 -11.34
CA THR A 30 7.40 -10.88 -12.20
C THR A 30 7.85 -9.42 -12.13
N GLU A 31 9.15 -9.20 -12.35
CA GLU A 31 9.73 -7.88 -12.43
C GLU A 31 10.62 -7.77 -13.68
N ASP A 32 10.43 -6.72 -14.43
CA ASP A 32 11.18 -6.45 -15.66
C ASP A 32 11.85 -5.07 -15.68
N GLY A 33 11.65 -4.29 -14.61
CA GLY A 33 12.16 -2.94 -14.48
C GLY A 33 11.50 -1.90 -15.40
N ALA A 34 10.44 -2.28 -16.12
CA ALA A 34 9.75 -1.36 -17.03
C ALA A 34 8.64 -0.61 -16.31
N LEU A 35 8.51 0.68 -16.60
CA LEU A 35 7.50 1.61 -16.07
C LEU A 35 7.24 1.48 -14.55
N GLY A 36 7.50 2.53 -13.81
CA GLY A 36 7.28 2.58 -12.36
C GLY A 36 8.51 2.15 -11.55
N CYS A 37 8.82 0.86 -11.46
CA CYS A 37 10.05 0.38 -10.84
C CYS A 37 11.16 0.25 -11.87
N THR A 38 12.20 1.08 -11.77
CA THR A 38 13.33 1.10 -12.71
C THR A 38 14.55 0.31 -12.21
N VAL A 39 14.50 -0.20 -10.98
CA VAL A 39 15.58 -0.97 -10.37
C VAL A 39 15.14 -2.39 -10.15
N ALA A 40 15.60 -3.29 -11.01
CA ALA A 40 15.42 -4.73 -10.86
C ALA A 40 16.79 -5.40 -10.68
N VAL A 41 16.88 -6.31 -9.75
CA VAL A 41 18.11 -7.03 -9.42
C VAL A 41 17.86 -8.54 -9.47
N ALA A 42 18.90 -9.31 -9.80
CA ALA A 42 18.87 -10.77 -9.68
C ALA A 42 19.26 -11.17 -8.25
N ALA A 43 18.35 -11.83 -7.54
CA ALA A 43 18.59 -12.34 -6.20
C ALA A 43 17.96 -13.73 -6.04
N GLU A 44 18.72 -14.69 -5.49
CA GLU A 44 18.24 -16.06 -5.21
C GLU A 44 17.54 -16.72 -6.42
N GLY A 45 18.05 -16.48 -7.63
CA GLY A 45 17.53 -17.06 -8.86
C GLY A 45 16.25 -16.40 -9.40
N LYS A 46 15.85 -15.25 -8.88
CA LYS A 46 14.69 -14.48 -9.34
C LYS A 46 15.07 -13.03 -9.62
N THR A 47 14.51 -12.44 -10.67
CA THR A 47 14.57 -10.98 -10.88
C THR A 47 13.51 -10.33 -10.01
N VAL A 48 13.93 -9.44 -9.13
CA VAL A 48 13.08 -8.77 -8.15
C VAL A 48 13.40 -7.29 -8.06
N SER A 49 12.45 -6.53 -7.56
CA SER A 49 12.63 -5.16 -7.11
C SER A 49 12.27 -5.08 -5.63
N ARG A 50 12.67 -3.99 -4.96
CA ARG A 50 12.16 -3.67 -3.63
C ARG A 50 10.63 -3.64 -3.65
N ASP A 51 10.05 -2.94 -4.62
CA ASP A 51 8.60 -2.76 -4.75
C ASP A 51 7.84 -4.08 -4.92
N LEU A 52 8.46 -5.07 -5.60
CA LEU A 52 7.90 -6.41 -5.69
C LEU A 52 7.91 -7.11 -4.33
N LEU A 53 9.04 -7.09 -3.65
CA LEU A 53 9.21 -7.79 -2.38
C LEU A 53 8.37 -7.15 -1.27
N ASP A 54 8.34 -5.82 -1.20
CA ASP A 54 7.47 -5.09 -0.27
C ASP A 54 5.99 -5.43 -0.53
N SER A 55 5.55 -5.51 -1.81
CA SER A 55 4.17 -5.89 -2.14
C SER A 55 3.83 -7.33 -1.73
N VAL A 56 4.79 -8.28 -1.82
CA VAL A 56 4.58 -9.64 -1.31
C VAL A 56 4.28 -9.62 0.19
N VAL A 57 5.02 -8.83 0.95
CA VAL A 57 4.86 -8.74 2.41
C VAL A 57 3.55 -8.04 2.77
N GLU A 58 3.24 -6.94 2.11
CA GLU A 58 2.01 -6.14 2.31
C GLU A 58 0.75 -6.96 2.03
N ILE A 59 0.71 -7.64 0.88
CA ILE A 59 -0.43 -8.50 0.51
C ILE A 59 -0.49 -9.71 1.43
N GLY A 60 0.64 -10.32 1.76
CA GLY A 60 0.71 -11.44 2.69
C GLY A 60 0.23 -11.09 4.10
N PHE A 61 0.46 -9.87 4.56
CA PHE A 61 -0.10 -9.37 5.81
C PHE A 61 -1.63 -9.26 5.73
N LEU A 62 -2.18 -8.69 4.65
CA LEU A 62 -3.64 -8.63 4.45
C LEU A 62 -4.27 -10.01 4.33
N GLU A 63 -3.67 -10.95 3.57
CA GLU A 63 -4.16 -12.33 3.45
C GLU A 63 -4.30 -13.03 4.79
N ARG A 64 -3.33 -12.78 5.68
CA ARG A 64 -3.30 -13.42 7.01
C ARG A 64 -4.39 -12.88 7.94
N HIS A 65 -4.79 -11.62 7.76
CA HIS A 65 -5.61 -10.92 8.76
C HIS A 65 -6.97 -10.45 8.25
N LEU A 66 -7.21 -10.45 6.94
CA LEU A 66 -8.45 -10.00 6.34
C LEU A 66 -9.14 -11.14 5.59
N VAL A 67 -10.28 -11.59 6.13
CA VAL A 67 -11.09 -12.61 5.47
C VAL A 67 -11.72 -12.02 4.21
N GLY A 68 -11.67 -12.76 3.10
CA GLY A 68 -12.31 -12.35 1.86
C GLY A 68 -11.49 -11.45 0.95
N LEU A 69 -10.18 -11.25 1.21
CA LEU A 69 -9.29 -10.43 0.38
C LEU A 69 -9.35 -10.82 -1.12
N SER A 70 -9.61 -12.09 -1.43
CA SER A 70 -9.70 -12.60 -2.80
C SER A 70 -10.80 -11.97 -3.65
N CYS A 71 -11.81 -11.34 -3.03
CA CYS A 71 -12.92 -10.66 -3.68
C CYS A 71 -13.10 -9.22 -3.17
N ALA A 72 -12.17 -8.71 -2.37
CA ALA A 72 -12.27 -7.41 -1.73
C ALA A 72 -12.21 -6.25 -2.72
N ARG A 73 -12.93 -5.18 -2.42
CA ARG A 73 -12.73 -3.86 -2.98
C ARG A 73 -11.82 -3.06 -2.08
N VAL A 74 -10.69 -2.66 -2.61
CA VAL A 74 -9.62 -1.99 -1.88
C VAL A 74 -9.51 -0.54 -2.35
N LEU A 75 -9.37 0.40 -1.43
CA LEU A 75 -9.01 1.78 -1.71
C LEU A 75 -7.53 1.98 -1.36
N ASP A 76 -6.69 2.18 -2.38
CA ASP A 76 -5.25 2.43 -2.23
C ASP A 76 -5.00 3.95 -2.22
N ILE A 77 -4.76 4.49 -1.02
CA ILE A 77 -4.55 5.93 -0.79
C ILE A 77 -3.05 6.24 -0.84
N GLY A 78 -2.64 7.06 -1.80
CA GLY A 78 -1.22 7.28 -2.10
C GLY A 78 -0.64 6.17 -2.95
N ALA A 79 -1.41 5.71 -3.94
CA ALA A 79 -1.09 4.54 -4.77
C ALA A 79 0.19 4.68 -5.60
N GLY A 80 0.73 5.91 -5.73
CA GLY A 80 1.90 6.18 -6.54
C GLY A 80 1.68 5.76 -8.00
N TYR A 81 2.54 4.87 -8.50
CA TYR A 81 2.37 4.32 -9.85
C TYR A 81 1.49 3.05 -9.91
N GLY A 82 0.89 2.62 -8.77
CA GLY A 82 -0.05 1.50 -8.73
C GLY A 82 0.59 0.13 -8.51
N ARG A 83 1.78 0.07 -7.90
CA ARG A 83 2.51 -1.20 -7.66
C ARG A 83 1.71 -2.23 -6.85
N PHE A 84 1.02 -1.75 -5.81
CA PHE A 84 0.22 -2.59 -4.93
C PHE A 84 -1.00 -3.15 -5.68
N ALA A 85 -1.75 -2.29 -6.37
CA ALA A 85 -2.94 -2.67 -7.12
C ALA A 85 -2.64 -3.72 -8.20
N HIS A 86 -1.55 -3.53 -8.98
CA HIS A 86 -1.12 -4.51 -9.98
C HIS A 86 -0.91 -5.89 -9.35
N ARG A 87 -0.14 -5.96 -8.25
CA ARG A 87 0.24 -7.23 -7.63
C ARG A 87 -0.92 -7.86 -6.86
N LEU A 88 -1.74 -7.05 -6.19
CA LEU A 88 -2.94 -7.58 -5.55
C LEU A 88 -3.89 -8.22 -6.56
N THR A 89 -4.19 -7.56 -7.66
CA THR A 89 -5.10 -8.11 -8.69
C THR A 89 -4.49 -9.28 -9.46
N ALA A 90 -3.17 -9.35 -9.60
CA ALA A 90 -2.48 -10.50 -10.18
C ALA A 90 -2.56 -11.75 -9.30
N SER A 91 -2.46 -11.60 -7.98
CA SER A 91 -2.54 -12.71 -7.02
C SER A 91 -3.97 -13.05 -6.58
N HIS A 92 -4.89 -12.09 -6.68
CA HIS A 92 -6.29 -12.16 -6.26
C HIS A 92 -7.20 -11.66 -7.39
N PRO A 93 -7.48 -12.48 -8.42
CA PRO A 93 -8.20 -12.02 -9.62
C PRO A 93 -9.63 -11.54 -9.37
N GLY A 94 -10.22 -11.87 -8.23
CA GLY A 94 -11.53 -11.36 -7.82
C GLY A 94 -11.49 -10.00 -7.12
N ALA A 95 -10.33 -9.57 -6.62
CA ALA A 95 -10.18 -8.28 -5.99
C ALA A 95 -10.29 -7.13 -7.00
N PHE A 96 -10.72 -5.96 -6.53
CA PHE A 96 -10.77 -4.73 -7.31
C PHE A 96 -10.13 -3.59 -6.51
N VAL A 97 -9.30 -2.76 -7.15
CA VAL A 97 -8.58 -1.69 -6.47
C VAL A 97 -8.92 -0.33 -7.06
N TYR A 98 -9.37 0.58 -6.22
CA TYR A 98 -9.46 2.02 -6.50
C TYR A 98 -8.13 2.66 -6.10
N CYS A 99 -7.37 3.16 -7.06
CA CYS A 99 -6.08 3.82 -6.84
C CYS A 99 -6.28 5.32 -6.80
N THR A 100 -5.86 5.96 -5.72
CA THR A 100 -5.90 7.42 -5.63
C THR A 100 -4.58 7.98 -5.11
N ASP A 101 -4.25 9.20 -5.52
CA ASP A 101 -3.05 9.91 -5.10
C ASP A 101 -3.29 11.42 -5.18
N ARG A 102 -2.67 12.19 -4.27
CA ARG A 102 -2.79 13.67 -4.28
C ARG A 102 -2.13 14.31 -5.50
N PHE A 103 -1.12 13.66 -6.07
CA PHE A 103 -0.35 14.21 -7.19
C PHE A 103 -0.88 13.70 -8.53
N ALA A 104 -1.26 14.64 -9.42
CA ALA A 104 -1.74 14.31 -10.76
C ALA A 104 -0.72 13.51 -11.59
N VAL A 105 0.58 13.72 -11.34
CA VAL A 105 1.64 12.95 -12.00
C VAL A 105 1.61 11.48 -11.57
N SER A 106 1.37 11.20 -10.30
CA SER A 106 1.22 9.83 -9.79
C SER A 106 0.03 9.14 -10.44
N LEU A 107 -1.13 9.82 -10.51
CA LEU A 107 -2.33 9.28 -11.17
C LEU A 107 -2.06 8.94 -12.64
N THR A 108 -1.40 9.83 -13.37
CA THR A 108 -1.03 9.58 -14.78
C THR A 108 -0.06 8.40 -14.92
N CYS A 109 0.92 8.30 -14.01
CA CYS A 109 1.84 7.16 -14.00
C CYS A 109 1.10 5.85 -13.69
N CYS A 110 0.16 5.89 -12.74
CA CYS A 110 -0.67 4.76 -12.37
C CYS A 110 -1.51 4.26 -13.56
N GLU A 111 -2.21 5.15 -14.25
CA GLU A 111 -2.99 4.81 -15.45
C GLU A 111 -2.12 4.14 -16.53
N ARG A 112 -0.97 4.72 -16.82
CA ARG A 112 -0.02 4.18 -17.82
C ARG A 112 0.55 2.83 -17.40
N TYR A 113 0.91 2.68 -16.12
CA TYR A 113 1.42 1.43 -15.59
C TYR A 113 0.37 0.33 -15.64
N MET A 114 -0.88 0.60 -15.20
CA MET A 114 -1.98 -0.36 -15.28
C MET A 114 -2.25 -0.80 -16.72
N ALA A 115 -2.28 0.14 -17.67
CA ALA A 115 -2.46 -0.16 -19.10
C ALA A 115 -1.32 -1.02 -19.63
N HIS A 116 -0.06 -0.70 -19.30
CA HIS A 116 1.12 -1.47 -19.71
C HIS A 116 1.11 -2.89 -19.16
N ARG A 117 0.65 -3.08 -17.91
CA ARG A 117 0.55 -4.37 -17.24
C ARG A 117 -0.72 -5.15 -17.59
N GLY A 118 -1.62 -4.57 -18.37
CA GLY A 118 -2.91 -5.20 -18.72
C GLY A 118 -3.84 -5.39 -17.52
N VAL A 119 -3.72 -4.53 -16.51
CA VAL A 119 -4.56 -4.60 -15.31
C VAL A 119 -5.97 -4.09 -15.62
N THR A 120 -6.97 -4.94 -15.49
CA THR A 120 -8.38 -4.63 -15.75
C THR A 120 -9.22 -4.55 -14.47
N ARG A 121 -8.66 -4.92 -13.33
CA ARG A 121 -9.33 -4.95 -12.03
C ARG A 121 -8.87 -3.84 -11.10
N ALA A 122 -8.39 -2.73 -11.68
CA ALA A 122 -8.08 -1.51 -10.95
C ALA A 122 -8.57 -0.29 -11.72
N MET A 123 -8.90 0.76 -11.00
CA MET A 123 -9.32 2.05 -11.55
C MET A 123 -8.62 3.18 -10.82
N VAL A 124 -8.11 4.15 -11.59
CA VAL A 124 -7.56 5.39 -11.03
C VAL A 124 -8.70 6.36 -10.78
N VAL A 125 -8.79 6.87 -9.56
CA VAL A 125 -9.83 7.80 -9.10
C VAL A 125 -9.16 9.07 -8.57
N ARG A 126 -9.62 10.22 -9.03
CA ARG A 126 -9.12 11.50 -8.50
C ARG A 126 -9.58 11.69 -7.04
N PRO A 127 -8.78 12.34 -6.17
CA PRO A 127 -9.15 12.54 -4.77
C PRO A 127 -10.56 13.09 -4.57
N GLN A 128 -10.95 14.07 -5.37
CA GLN A 128 -12.28 14.73 -5.29
C GLN A 128 -13.44 13.81 -5.68
N GLN A 129 -13.17 12.68 -6.30
CA GLN A 129 -14.17 11.71 -6.76
C GLN A 129 -14.25 10.48 -5.86
N VAL A 130 -13.32 10.30 -4.93
CA VAL A 130 -13.29 9.10 -4.06
C VAL A 130 -14.58 8.97 -3.25
N ALA A 131 -15.07 10.06 -2.67
CA ALA A 131 -16.32 10.06 -1.91
C ALA A 131 -17.58 9.72 -2.76
N SER A 132 -17.45 9.73 -4.09
CA SER A 132 -18.55 9.37 -5.02
C SER A 132 -18.54 7.88 -5.40
N ILE A 133 -17.63 7.08 -4.87
CA ILE A 133 -17.63 5.62 -5.05
C ILE A 133 -18.89 5.08 -4.37
N THR A 134 -19.72 4.39 -5.13
CA THR A 134 -20.99 3.83 -4.65
C THR A 134 -20.86 2.38 -4.20
N GLU A 135 -19.84 1.70 -4.64
CA GLU A 135 -19.53 0.35 -4.24
C GLU A 135 -18.95 0.33 -2.82
N ARG A 136 -19.32 -0.68 -2.06
CA ARG A 136 -18.73 -0.88 -0.74
C ARG A 136 -17.23 -1.10 -0.87
N ILE A 137 -16.45 -0.35 -0.10
CA ILE A 137 -15.02 -0.58 0.10
C ILE A 137 -14.84 -1.48 1.33
N ASP A 138 -14.10 -2.57 1.16
CA ASP A 138 -13.87 -3.54 2.24
C ASP A 138 -12.65 -3.17 3.09
N VAL A 139 -11.63 -2.58 2.48
CA VAL A 139 -10.42 -2.11 3.17
C VAL A 139 -9.80 -0.93 2.45
N ALA A 140 -9.35 0.05 3.18
CA ALA A 140 -8.43 1.07 2.69
C ALA A 140 -6.99 0.70 3.05
N VAL A 141 -6.04 1.02 2.19
CA VAL A 141 -4.61 0.86 2.47
C VAL A 141 -3.91 2.21 2.31
N ASN A 142 -2.99 2.50 3.21
CA ASN A 142 -2.06 3.60 3.10
C ASN A 142 -0.65 3.10 3.38
N ILE A 143 0.17 3.06 2.34
CA ILE A 143 1.52 2.55 2.44
C ILE A 143 2.48 3.73 2.26
N HIS A 144 3.08 4.16 3.36
CA HIS A 144 4.05 5.24 3.51
C HIS A 144 3.52 6.66 3.29
N SER A 145 2.52 6.88 2.41
CA SER A 145 2.19 8.21 1.91
C SER A 145 1.72 9.19 3.00
N TRP A 146 1.01 8.75 4.03
CA TRP A 146 0.61 9.63 5.14
C TRP A 146 1.79 10.10 5.99
N SER A 147 2.87 9.32 6.07
CA SER A 147 4.10 9.79 6.71
C SER A 147 4.80 10.92 5.94
N GLU A 148 4.40 11.18 4.70
CA GLU A 148 4.89 12.27 3.84
C GLU A 148 3.92 13.47 3.80
N CYS A 149 2.82 13.41 4.55
CA CYS A 149 1.77 14.41 4.62
C CYS A 149 1.79 15.15 5.96
N THR A 150 1.20 16.36 6.01
CA THR A 150 0.87 17.01 7.27
C THR A 150 -0.44 16.42 7.83
N PRO A 151 -0.72 16.58 9.14
CA PRO A 151 -1.99 16.12 9.71
C PRO A 151 -3.22 16.69 9.01
N GLU A 152 -3.16 17.96 8.60
CA GLU A 152 -4.24 18.65 7.89
C GLU A 152 -4.49 18.07 6.49
N GLU A 153 -3.49 17.42 5.90
CA GLU A 153 -3.61 16.72 4.62
C GLU A 153 -4.14 15.29 4.79
N ILE A 154 -4.00 14.70 5.97
CA ILE A 154 -4.50 13.35 6.30
C ILE A 154 -5.97 13.38 6.68
N GLU A 155 -6.41 14.39 7.42
CA GLU A 155 -7.78 14.51 7.94
C GLU A 155 -8.87 14.34 6.87
N PRO A 156 -8.82 14.98 5.68
CA PRO A 156 -9.82 14.77 4.64
C PRO A 156 -9.93 13.33 4.13
N TRP A 157 -8.84 12.55 4.22
CA TRP A 157 -8.87 11.13 3.87
C TRP A 157 -9.63 10.32 4.91
N LEU A 158 -9.44 10.61 6.19
CA LEU A 158 -10.15 9.94 7.27
C LEU A 158 -11.65 10.28 7.21
N GLU A 159 -12.02 11.55 6.97
CA GLU A 159 -13.39 11.96 6.71
C GLU A 159 -14.02 11.21 5.51
N THR A 160 -13.24 11.01 4.44
CA THR A 160 -13.69 10.24 3.27
C THR A 160 -13.93 8.77 3.61
N LEU A 161 -13.06 8.15 4.41
CA LEU A 161 -13.24 6.78 4.89
C LEU A 161 -14.50 6.66 5.77
N ASP A 162 -14.82 7.68 6.56
CA ASP A 162 -16.06 7.75 7.35
C ASP A 162 -17.29 7.78 6.44
N GLN A 163 -17.29 8.66 5.43
CA GLN A 163 -18.40 8.77 4.48
C GLN A 163 -18.65 7.47 3.71
N LEU A 164 -17.59 6.76 3.33
CA LEU A 164 -17.66 5.48 2.64
C LEU A 164 -17.92 4.29 3.58
N ASN A 165 -17.96 4.52 4.89
CA ASN A 165 -18.10 3.48 5.92
C ASN A 165 -17.09 2.33 5.74
N VAL A 166 -15.82 2.64 5.49
CA VAL A 166 -14.78 1.64 5.28
C VAL A 166 -14.49 0.91 6.59
N PRO A 167 -14.66 -0.43 6.67
CA PRO A 167 -14.53 -1.15 7.93
C PRO A 167 -13.09 -1.39 8.37
N TYR A 168 -12.16 -1.51 7.41
CA TYR A 168 -10.76 -1.82 7.72
C TYR A 168 -9.81 -0.80 7.08
N LEU A 169 -8.76 -0.47 7.81
CA LEU A 169 -7.68 0.42 7.35
C LEU A 169 -6.33 -0.24 7.65
N MET A 170 -5.56 -0.54 6.60
CA MET A 170 -4.16 -0.93 6.76
C MET A 170 -3.26 0.29 6.59
N VAL A 171 -2.36 0.50 7.54
CA VAL A 171 -1.34 1.54 7.47
C VAL A 171 0.05 0.93 7.62
N VAL A 172 0.95 1.32 6.73
CA VAL A 172 2.39 1.01 6.82
C VAL A 172 3.13 2.35 6.94
N PRO A 173 3.36 2.85 8.16
CA PRO A 173 4.03 4.12 8.36
C PRO A 173 5.54 4.02 8.12
N HIS A 174 6.22 5.16 7.92
CA HIS A 174 7.69 5.18 7.85
C HIS A 174 8.34 4.87 9.20
N THR A 175 7.70 5.28 10.30
CA THR A 175 8.22 5.16 11.67
C THR A 175 7.15 4.60 12.60
N PRO A 176 7.55 3.86 13.66
CA PRO A 176 6.62 3.18 14.57
C PRO A 176 5.69 4.13 15.33
N ASP A 177 6.08 5.39 15.50
CA ASP A 177 5.32 6.45 16.17
C ASP A 177 4.30 7.15 15.27
N PHE A 178 4.18 6.70 14.00
CA PHE A 178 3.28 7.29 13.01
C PHE A 178 3.56 8.79 12.78
N ALA A 179 4.85 9.17 12.81
CA ALA A 179 5.21 10.55 12.56
C ALA A 179 4.79 11.00 11.16
N SER A 180 4.12 12.15 11.12
CA SER A 180 3.83 12.88 9.89
C SER A 180 5.02 13.78 9.51
N TRP A 181 4.93 14.49 8.39
CA TRP A 181 5.87 15.54 8.07
C TRP A 181 5.27 16.91 8.32
N THR A 182 6.14 17.87 8.60
CA THR A 182 5.77 19.28 8.64
C THR A 182 5.99 19.89 7.26
N ALA A 183 5.39 21.05 7.01
CA ALA A 183 5.52 21.76 5.73
C ALA A 183 6.98 22.10 5.35
N ASN A 184 7.90 22.13 6.32
CA ASN A 184 9.34 22.35 6.08
C ASN A 184 10.16 21.05 5.99
N GLY A 185 9.49 19.88 5.95
CA GLY A 185 10.13 18.57 5.79
C GLY A 185 10.75 17.98 7.07
N ALA A 186 10.49 18.57 8.24
CA ALA A 186 10.87 17.98 9.52
C ALA A 186 9.84 16.95 9.99
N ALA A 187 10.23 16.07 10.92
CA ALA A 187 9.30 15.17 11.58
C ALA A 187 8.20 15.97 12.30
N GLY A 188 6.96 15.64 12.01
CA GLY A 188 5.76 16.24 12.56
C GLY A 188 5.15 15.38 13.66
N PRO A 189 3.97 15.77 14.16
CA PRO A 189 3.25 15.00 15.16
C PRO A 189 2.78 13.65 14.58
N SER A 190 2.49 12.72 15.49
CA SER A 190 1.87 11.46 15.14
C SER A 190 0.48 11.66 14.57
N PHE A 191 0.16 10.97 13.48
CA PHE A 191 -1.20 10.94 12.93
C PHE A 191 -2.06 9.79 13.48
N LEU A 192 -1.51 8.94 14.35
CA LEU A 192 -2.26 7.87 15.02
C LEU A 192 -3.46 8.37 15.84
N PRO A 193 -3.39 9.48 16.58
CA PRO A 193 -4.56 10.03 17.27
C PRO A 193 -5.72 10.39 16.34
N ALA A 194 -5.44 10.89 15.12
CA ALA A 194 -6.48 11.18 14.15
C ALA A 194 -7.18 9.89 13.67
N ILE A 195 -6.44 8.82 13.39
CA ILE A 195 -7.01 7.50 13.05
C ILE A 195 -7.98 7.04 14.15
N HIS A 196 -7.59 7.16 15.42
CA HIS A 196 -8.44 6.79 16.56
C HIS A 196 -9.67 7.70 16.71
N ALA A 197 -9.52 9.01 16.44
CA ALA A 197 -10.63 9.96 16.50
C ALA A 197 -11.74 9.64 15.49
N HIS A 198 -11.39 9.02 14.34
CA HIS A 198 -12.33 8.50 13.34
C HIS A 198 -12.82 7.08 13.63
N GLY A 199 -12.69 6.60 14.87
CA GLY A 199 -13.27 5.35 15.34
C GLY A 199 -12.49 4.09 14.95
N TYR A 200 -11.30 4.21 14.38
CA TYR A 200 -10.48 3.06 14.04
C TYR A 200 -9.66 2.58 15.24
N VAL A 201 -9.77 1.29 15.56
CA VAL A 201 -9.05 0.62 16.65
C VAL A 201 -8.02 -0.33 16.07
N LEU A 202 -6.79 -0.28 16.56
CA LEU A 202 -5.72 -1.18 16.14
C LEU A 202 -6.06 -2.62 16.55
N ILE A 203 -6.22 -3.51 15.58
CA ILE A 203 -6.51 -4.94 15.83
C ILE A 203 -5.34 -5.86 15.55
N ARG A 204 -4.39 -5.44 14.71
CA ARG A 204 -3.16 -6.18 14.41
C ARG A 204 -2.00 -5.23 14.21
N HIS A 205 -0.87 -5.58 14.79
CA HIS A 205 0.42 -4.95 14.59
C HIS A 205 1.48 -6.02 14.35
N TRP A 206 2.30 -5.82 13.34
CA TRP A 206 3.42 -6.68 13.04
C TRP A 206 4.60 -5.86 12.52
N ARG A 207 5.79 -6.14 13.02
CA ARG A 207 6.99 -5.36 12.69
C ARG A 207 7.69 -5.83 11.40
N GLY A 208 7.04 -6.65 10.60
CA GLY A 208 7.62 -7.12 9.34
C GLY A 208 8.77 -8.12 9.51
N PRO A 209 9.47 -8.43 8.41
CA PRO A 209 10.63 -9.31 8.43
C PRO A 209 11.80 -8.70 9.22
N ASP A 210 12.52 -9.53 10.02
CA ASP A 210 13.69 -9.06 10.79
C ASP A 210 14.78 -8.44 9.90
N CYS A 211 14.92 -8.94 8.67
CA CYS A 211 15.91 -8.42 7.71
C CYS A 211 15.53 -7.06 7.11
N TRP A 212 14.25 -6.68 7.17
CA TRP A 212 13.73 -5.40 6.69
C TRP A 212 12.50 -4.96 7.49
N PRO A 213 12.68 -4.55 8.76
CA PRO A 213 11.57 -4.24 9.65
C PRO A 213 10.78 -3.01 9.17
N ARG A 214 9.45 -3.17 9.13
CA ARG A 214 8.45 -2.14 8.88
C ARG A 214 7.24 -2.43 9.74
N ASP A 215 6.57 -1.39 10.18
CA ASP A 215 5.35 -1.57 10.97
C ASP A 215 4.15 -1.73 10.04
N PHE A 216 3.47 -2.85 10.17
CA PHE A 216 2.22 -3.16 9.48
C PHE A 216 1.11 -3.12 10.51
N CYS A 217 0.18 -2.20 10.33
CA CYS A 217 -0.91 -1.96 11.26
C CYS A 217 -2.25 -2.14 10.55
N LEU A 218 -3.10 -3.01 11.08
CA LEU A 218 -4.49 -3.15 10.63
C LEU A 218 -5.41 -2.62 11.72
N PHE A 219 -6.26 -1.70 11.32
CA PHE A 219 -7.29 -1.11 12.15
C PHE A 219 -8.65 -1.59 11.70
N GLU A 220 -9.57 -1.73 12.64
CA GLU A 220 -10.99 -1.99 12.41
C GLU A 220 -11.80 -0.82 12.95
N ARG A 221 -12.83 -0.43 12.21
CA ARG A 221 -13.73 0.61 12.66
C ARG A 221 -14.64 0.07 13.76
N ALA A 222 -14.69 0.77 14.88
CA ALA A 222 -15.63 0.46 15.96
C ALA A 222 -17.08 0.60 15.47
N ALA A 223 -17.92 -0.35 15.85
CA ALA A 223 -19.33 -0.40 15.48
C ALA A 223 -20.12 0.76 16.09
#